data_fefed62af62461fc9fdb6066d3e7a3ac
#
_entry.id   fefed62af62461fc9fdb6066d3e7a3ac
#
_cell.length_a   1.000
_cell.length_b   1.000
_cell.length_c   1.000
_cell.angle_alpha   90.00
_cell.angle_beta   90.00
_cell.angle_gamma   90.00
#
_symmetry.space_group_name_H-M   'P 1'
#
loop_
_entity.id
_entity.type
_entity.pdbx_description
1 polymer ?
#
loop_
_entity_poly.entity_id
_entity_poly.type
_entity_poly.pdbx_seq_one_letter_code
_entity_poly.pdbx_strand_id
1 'polypeptide(L)' 'VRLKKAKTLLKTSSMTVESIALSVGYQNVEHFNRLFKKAFNMTPVQFRNKK' A
#
# COMPACT_ATOMS: atom_id res chain seq x y z
N VAL A 1 1.04 -0.14 -12.27
CA VAL A 1 1.64 -0.07 -10.93
C VAL A 1 1.55 1.36 -10.41
N ARG A 2 0.75 1.57 -9.37
CA ARG A 2 0.49 2.92 -8.88
C ARG A 2 0.49 2.98 -7.37
N LEU A 3 1.57 3.49 -6.80
CA LEU A 3 1.65 3.66 -5.35
C LEU A 3 0.64 4.69 -4.85
N LYS A 4 0.36 5.71 -5.63
CA LYS A 4 -0.64 6.71 -5.25
C LYS A 4 -2.02 6.08 -5.14
N LYS A 5 -2.35 5.17 -6.05
CA LYS A 5 -3.62 4.46 -5.99
C LYS A 5 -3.71 3.62 -4.72
N ALA A 6 -2.62 2.93 -4.38
CA ALA A 6 -2.57 2.14 -3.17
C ALA A 6 -2.77 3.01 -1.94
N LYS A 7 -2.14 4.17 -1.92
CA LYS A 7 -2.29 5.12 -0.82
C LYS A 7 -3.76 5.51 -0.63
N THR A 8 -4.44 5.81 -1.73
CA THR A 8 -5.85 6.15 -1.68
C THR A 8 -6.69 4.99 -1.17
N LEU A 9 -6.43 3.78 -1.68
CA LEU A 9 -7.18 2.60 -1.25
C LEU A 9 -6.99 2.30 0.23
N LEU A 10 -5.79 2.55 0.76
CA LEU A 10 -5.54 2.35 2.17
C LEU A 10 -6.39 3.24 3.05
N LYS A 11 -6.70 4.45 2.57
CA LYS A 11 -7.51 5.39 3.33
C LYS A 11 -8.99 5.25 3.09
N THR A 12 -9.40 4.92 1.87
CA THR A 12 -10.81 4.97 1.48
C THR A 12 -11.50 3.61 1.46
N SER A 13 -10.76 2.52 1.64
CA SER A 13 -11.37 1.20 1.63
C SER A 13 -10.85 0.36 2.79
N SER A 14 -11.54 -0.74 3.07
CA SER A 14 -11.11 -1.69 4.10
C SER A 14 -10.30 -2.85 3.54
N MET A 15 -9.85 -2.75 2.32
CA MET A 15 -9.06 -3.81 1.70
C MET A 15 -7.79 -4.06 2.51
N THR A 16 -7.36 -5.32 2.53
CA THR A 16 -6.09 -5.64 3.18
C THR A 16 -4.94 -5.09 2.33
N VAL A 17 -3.78 -4.91 2.98
CA VAL A 17 -2.60 -4.44 2.28
C VAL A 17 -2.26 -5.38 1.12
N GLU A 18 -2.39 -6.68 1.35
CA GLU A 18 -2.10 -7.66 0.32
C GLU A 18 -3.03 -7.50 -0.89
N SER A 19 -4.32 -7.35 -0.61
CA SER A 19 -5.30 -7.14 -1.68
C SER A 19 -5.01 -5.86 -2.46
N ILE A 20 -4.64 -4.82 -1.75
CA ILE A 20 -4.32 -3.54 -2.40
C ILE A 20 -3.09 -3.69 -3.28
N ALA A 21 -2.06 -4.40 -2.79
CA ALA A 21 -0.84 -4.62 -3.57
C ALA A 21 -1.17 -5.33 -4.88
N LEU A 22 -1.97 -6.37 -4.82
CA LEU A 22 -2.37 -7.10 -6.02
C LEU A 22 -3.21 -6.23 -6.94
N SER A 23 -4.08 -5.41 -6.37
CA SER A 23 -4.98 -4.56 -7.13
C SER A 23 -4.22 -3.51 -7.95
N VAL A 24 -3.09 -3.05 -7.44
CA VAL A 24 -2.32 -2.03 -8.15
C VAL A 24 -1.17 -2.62 -8.98
N GLY A 25 -1.13 -3.95 -9.11
CA GLY A 25 -0.22 -4.59 -10.03
C GLY A 25 1.03 -5.21 -9.43
N TYR A 26 1.14 -5.26 -8.12
CA TYR A 26 2.28 -5.91 -7.47
C TYR A 26 1.95 -7.37 -7.16
N GLN A 27 2.79 -8.29 -7.61
CA GLN A 27 2.58 -9.70 -7.36
C GLN A 27 3.09 -10.14 -6.00
N ASN A 28 3.99 -9.36 -5.42
CA ASN A 28 4.62 -9.70 -4.14
C ASN A 28 4.39 -8.57 -3.16
N VAL A 29 3.70 -8.87 -2.06
CA VAL A 29 3.36 -7.85 -1.07
C VAL A 29 4.60 -7.30 -0.37
N GLU A 30 5.63 -8.11 -0.20
CA GLU A 30 6.87 -7.63 0.42
C GLU A 30 7.55 -6.59 -0.44
N HIS A 31 7.55 -6.83 -1.75
CA HIS A 31 8.11 -5.87 -2.68
C HIS A 31 7.31 -4.56 -2.64
N PHE A 32 6.00 -4.69 -2.61
CA PHE A 32 5.11 -3.53 -2.50
C PHE A 32 5.38 -2.75 -1.21
N ASN A 33 5.50 -3.45 -0.08
CA ASN A 33 5.77 -2.80 1.20
C ASN A 33 7.07 -2.01 1.17
N ARG A 34 8.10 -2.60 0.58
CA ARG A 34 9.41 -1.96 0.49
C ARG A 34 9.35 -0.68 -0.34
N LEU A 35 8.70 -0.76 -1.49
CA LEU A 35 8.58 0.40 -2.36
C LEU A 35 7.73 1.49 -1.73
N PHE A 36 6.65 1.10 -1.08
CA PHE A 36 5.77 2.04 -0.41
C PHE A 36 6.53 2.78 0.69
N LYS A 37 7.28 2.05 1.50
CA LYS A 37 8.05 2.66 2.57
C LYS A 37 9.10 3.63 2.00
N LYS A 38 9.73 3.24 0.91
CA LYS A 38 10.74 4.09 0.28
C LYS A 38 10.12 5.38 -0.27
N ALA A 39 8.92 5.28 -0.82
CA ALA A 39 8.25 6.43 -1.42
C ALA A 39 7.63 7.36 -0.39
N PHE A 40 7.08 6.81 0.70
CA PHE A 40 6.33 7.59 1.67
C PHE A 40 6.90 7.57 3.08
N ASN A 41 8.03 6.91 3.30
CA ASN A 41 8.72 6.82 4.58
C ASN A 41 7.93 6.07 5.65
N MET A 42 6.96 5.26 5.24
CA MET A 42 6.20 4.43 6.16
C MET A 42 5.60 3.25 5.41
N THR A 43 5.40 2.15 6.13
CA THR A 43 4.81 0.97 5.52
C THR A 43 3.32 1.21 5.27
N PRO A 44 2.70 0.42 4.37
CA PRO A 44 1.26 0.55 4.13
C PRO A 44 0.42 0.36 5.40
N VAL A 45 0.84 -0.56 6.27
CA VAL A 45 0.14 -0.78 7.53
C VAL A 45 0.21 0.45 8.42
N GLN A 46 1.40 1.02 8.53
CA GLN A 46 1.58 2.23 9.33
C GLN A 46 0.76 3.39 8.76
N PHE A 47 0.74 3.50 7.45
CA PHE A 47 -0.02 4.56 6.79
C PHE A 47 -1.52 4.41 7.07
N ARG A 48 -2.02 3.17 7.01
CA ARG A 48 -3.42 2.90 7.28
C ARG A 48 -3.80 3.26 8.72
N ASN A 49 -2.93 2.94 9.67
CA ASN A 49 -3.20 3.19 11.08
C ASN A 49 -2.96 4.64 11.50
N LYS A 50 -2.35 5.40 10.63
CA LYS A 50 -2.11 6.82 10.92
C LYS A 50 -3.39 7.61 10.72
N LYS A 51 -3.70 8.44 11.66
CA LYS A 51 -4.89 9.29 11.57
C LYS A 51 -4.56 10.76 11.40
#